data_7af71c67c94472c9bb5578f31607ff81
#
_entry.id   7af71c67c94472c9bb5578f31607ff81
#
_cell.length_a   1.000
_cell.length_b   1.000
_cell.length_c   1.000
_cell.angle_alpha   90.00
_cell.angle_beta   90.00
_cell.angle_gamma   90.00
#
_symmetry.space_group_name_H-M   'P 1'
#
loop_
_entity.id
_entity.type
_entity.pdbx_description
1 polymer ?
#
loop_
_entity_poly.entity_id
_entity_poly.type
_entity_poly.pdbx_seq_one_letter_code
_entity_poly.pdbx_strand_id
1 'polypeptide(L)'
;MQATNLGGAQQAVTPRTLGPSDYKTLGLAALGGALEFYDFIIFVFFAPAIGQLFFPAAMPDWLRQVQTFGIFAAGYLARPLGGIIMAHFGDLFGRKRMFTLSVLLMSVPTLMMGLLPTYASIGVMAPLLLLLMRVIQGVAIGGEVPGAWVFVAEHARQGRVGFACACLTSGLTVGILIGSLTAAWISHHFSPDDVLRWGWRLPFLLGGVFGFIAVWLRRWLSETPVFAELRARKALSEELPLRTVLAGHGGSVVLSMAVTWMLTAAIVVLILMLPTLAQKTFGIAPDAAFLGNSIAAFCLGVGCLAFGWLVDRIGAPLSLLLGSITLVACTYVLFGDLAAGGAHFLPLYALTGFLVGTVGVVPAIMVAAFPASIRYSGVSFAYNVAYAVFGASTAPLIQYLGSRVGHFMPAHYVALTAVVSVAAALWLLATGKGKSQPMD
;
A
#
# COMPACT_ATOMS: atom_id res chain seq x y z
N MET A 1 29.22 48.52 -27.01
CA MET A 1 28.37 47.40 -27.38
C MET A 1 29.08 46.10 -27.01
N GLN A 2 28.87 45.63 -25.81
CA GLN A 2 29.32 44.29 -25.37
C GLN A 2 28.08 43.44 -25.10
N ALA A 3 27.87 42.45 -25.93
CA ALA A 3 26.82 41.47 -25.77
C ALA A 3 27.25 40.48 -24.69
N THR A 4 26.61 40.55 -23.54
CA THR A 4 26.77 39.59 -22.44
C THR A 4 26.07 38.27 -22.82
N ASN A 5 26.87 37.26 -23.09
CA ASN A 5 26.48 35.88 -23.31
C ASN A 5 25.94 35.27 -22.00
N LEU A 6 24.62 35.23 -21.86
CA LEU A 6 23.93 34.44 -20.82
C LEU A 6 23.66 33.00 -21.33
N GLY A 7 24.74 32.29 -21.58
CA GLY A 7 24.72 30.85 -21.79
C GLY A 7 24.80 30.15 -20.45
N GLY A 8 23.67 30.09 -19.71
CA GLY A 8 23.54 29.20 -18.57
C GLY A 8 23.50 27.76 -19.07
N ALA A 9 24.65 27.08 -19.03
CA ALA A 9 24.75 25.65 -19.29
C ALA A 9 23.87 24.91 -18.28
N GLN A 10 22.72 24.42 -18.74
CA GLN A 10 22.01 23.32 -18.07
C GLN A 10 23.00 22.14 -18.04
N GLN A 11 23.68 21.96 -16.92
CA GLN A 11 24.46 20.75 -16.70
C GLN A 11 23.47 19.58 -16.70
N ALA A 12 23.47 18.80 -17.77
CA ALA A 12 22.82 17.53 -17.87
C ALA A 12 23.24 16.69 -16.65
N VAL A 13 22.28 16.35 -15.80
CA VAL A 13 22.52 15.46 -14.67
C VAL A 13 22.90 14.10 -15.25
N THR A 14 24.18 13.78 -15.21
CA THR A 14 24.66 12.45 -15.65
C THR A 14 23.97 11.38 -14.80
N PRO A 15 23.34 10.36 -15.42
CA PRO A 15 22.69 9.29 -14.70
C PRO A 15 23.70 8.61 -13.77
N ARG A 16 23.55 8.82 -12.48
CA ARG A 16 24.39 8.17 -11.47
C ARG A 16 24.00 6.69 -11.39
N THR A 17 24.95 5.79 -11.66
CA THR A 17 24.76 4.36 -11.43
C THR A 17 24.70 4.09 -9.93
N LEU A 18 23.69 3.32 -9.49
CA LEU A 18 23.55 2.91 -8.09
C LEU A 18 24.80 2.16 -7.61
N GLY A 19 25.41 2.66 -6.56
CA GLY A 19 26.56 2.02 -5.89
C GLY A 19 26.12 1.03 -4.81
N PRO A 20 27.01 0.24 -4.23
CA PRO A 20 26.70 -0.70 -3.16
C PRO A 20 26.02 -0.05 -1.94
N SER A 21 26.36 1.20 -1.61
CA SER A 21 25.75 1.98 -0.54
C SER A 21 24.28 2.31 -0.82
N ASP A 22 23.93 2.54 -2.10
CA ASP A 22 22.57 2.85 -2.51
C ASP A 22 21.67 1.59 -2.40
N TYR A 23 22.18 0.41 -2.80
CA TYR A 23 21.48 -0.87 -2.62
C TYR A 23 21.27 -1.20 -1.14
N LYS A 24 22.24 -0.93 -0.27
CA LYS A 24 22.08 -1.08 1.18
C LYS A 24 20.97 -0.16 1.71
N THR A 25 20.96 1.09 1.28
CA THR A 25 19.93 2.08 1.67
C THR A 25 18.55 1.68 1.18
N LEU A 26 18.41 1.22 -0.08
CA LEU A 26 17.16 0.70 -0.64
C LEU A 26 16.67 -0.54 0.10
N GLY A 27 17.56 -1.49 0.40
CA GLY A 27 17.22 -2.69 1.16
C GLY A 27 16.74 -2.38 2.58
N LEU A 28 17.40 -1.45 3.28
CA LEU A 28 16.98 -0.99 4.61
C LEU A 28 15.64 -0.22 4.56
N ALA A 29 15.41 0.57 3.53
CA ALA A 29 14.15 1.28 3.33
C ALA A 29 13.00 0.28 3.02
N ALA A 30 13.23 -0.69 2.14
CA ALA A 30 12.26 -1.74 1.82
C ALA A 30 11.91 -2.59 3.05
N LEU A 31 12.92 -2.98 3.86
CA LEU A 31 12.69 -3.71 5.10
C LEU A 31 11.91 -2.87 6.12
N GLY A 32 12.28 -1.60 6.30
CA GLY A 32 11.54 -0.68 7.17
C GLY A 32 10.07 -0.55 6.72
N GLY A 33 9.86 -0.33 5.43
CA GLY A 33 8.52 -0.26 4.85
C GLY A 33 7.72 -1.58 4.98
N ALA A 34 8.38 -2.73 4.87
CA ALA A 34 7.74 -4.03 5.12
C ALA A 34 7.22 -4.14 6.57
N LEU A 35 8.02 -3.74 7.55
CA LEU A 35 7.62 -3.78 8.96
C LEU A 35 6.48 -2.80 9.25
N GLU A 36 6.48 -1.62 8.61
CA GLU A 36 5.37 -0.66 8.68
C GLU A 36 4.09 -1.20 8.04
N PHE A 37 4.20 -1.88 6.89
CA PHE A 37 3.07 -2.54 6.26
C PHE A 37 2.49 -3.65 7.14
N TYR A 38 3.33 -4.42 7.82
CA TYR A 38 2.88 -5.39 8.83
C TYR A 38 1.99 -4.72 9.87
N ASP A 39 2.47 -3.63 10.49
CA ASP A 39 1.77 -2.90 11.54
C ASP A 39 0.39 -2.40 11.11
N PHE A 40 0.29 -1.95 9.86
CA PHE A 40 -0.97 -1.45 9.33
C PHE A 40 -1.96 -2.57 8.98
N ILE A 41 -1.47 -3.70 8.47
CA ILE A 41 -2.27 -4.77 7.89
C ILE A 41 -2.77 -5.77 8.93
N ILE A 42 -2.00 -6.00 10.00
CA ILE A 42 -2.36 -6.99 11.02
C ILE A 42 -3.75 -6.72 11.63
N PHE A 43 -4.18 -5.46 11.67
CA PHE A 43 -5.51 -5.07 12.09
C PHE A 43 -6.61 -5.75 11.26
N VAL A 44 -6.44 -5.81 9.93
CA VAL A 44 -7.45 -6.41 9.03
C VAL A 44 -7.57 -7.90 9.26
N PHE A 45 -6.46 -8.60 9.46
CA PHE A 45 -6.45 -10.04 9.70
C PHE A 45 -7.14 -10.41 11.02
N PHE A 46 -7.05 -9.54 12.02
CA PHE A 46 -7.71 -9.72 13.32
C PHE A 46 -9.01 -8.91 13.46
N ALA A 47 -9.52 -8.31 12.38
CA ALA A 47 -10.77 -7.55 12.38
C ALA A 47 -11.97 -8.31 12.98
N PRO A 48 -12.16 -9.64 12.75
CA PRO A 48 -13.23 -10.40 13.39
C PRO A 48 -13.13 -10.41 14.92
N ALA A 49 -11.93 -10.64 15.48
CA ALA A 49 -11.71 -10.64 16.92
C ALA A 49 -11.84 -9.23 17.50
N ILE A 50 -11.28 -8.22 16.82
CA ILE A 50 -11.41 -6.81 17.22
C ILE A 50 -12.89 -6.40 17.25
N GLY A 51 -13.68 -6.78 16.24
CA GLY A 51 -15.10 -6.49 16.20
C GLY A 51 -15.85 -7.06 17.40
N GLN A 52 -15.52 -8.27 17.85
CA GLN A 52 -16.15 -8.90 19.02
C GLN A 52 -15.72 -8.26 20.34
N LEU A 53 -14.48 -7.81 20.45
CA LEU A 53 -13.87 -7.33 21.69
C LEU A 53 -14.06 -5.84 21.93
N PHE A 54 -14.20 -5.04 20.88
CA PHE A 54 -14.24 -3.57 20.96
C PHE A 54 -15.61 -2.97 20.73
N PHE A 55 -16.65 -3.78 20.47
CA PHE A 55 -18.03 -3.32 20.29
C PHE A 55 -19.00 -4.09 21.18
N PRO A 56 -20.22 -3.55 21.44
CA PRO A 56 -21.23 -4.21 22.25
C PRO A 56 -21.61 -5.60 21.72
N ALA A 57 -21.77 -6.57 22.61
CA ALA A 57 -22.20 -7.93 22.24
C ALA A 57 -23.61 -7.95 21.60
N ALA A 58 -24.50 -7.02 21.96
CA ALA A 58 -25.83 -6.89 21.38
C ALA A 58 -25.85 -6.30 19.95
N MET A 59 -24.71 -5.78 19.43
CA MET A 59 -24.63 -5.23 18.10
C MET A 59 -24.70 -6.34 17.04
N PRO A 60 -25.53 -6.19 15.97
CA PRO A 60 -25.54 -7.14 14.87
C PRO A 60 -24.16 -7.33 14.23
N ASP A 61 -23.81 -8.56 13.85
CA ASP A 61 -22.47 -8.88 13.33
C ASP A 61 -22.07 -8.09 12.09
N TRP A 62 -23.00 -7.85 11.17
CA TRP A 62 -22.73 -7.04 9.98
C TRP A 62 -22.35 -5.60 10.33
N LEU A 63 -23.05 -4.98 11.30
CA LEU A 63 -22.78 -3.61 11.74
C LEU A 63 -21.45 -3.52 12.47
N ARG A 64 -21.15 -4.53 13.31
CA ARG A 64 -19.88 -4.66 14.01
C ARG A 64 -18.69 -4.73 13.03
N GLN A 65 -18.85 -5.51 11.95
CA GLN A 65 -17.85 -5.60 10.89
C GLN A 65 -17.70 -4.27 10.14
N VAL A 66 -18.80 -3.63 9.75
CA VAL A 66 -18.78 -2.32 9.09
C VAL A 66 -18.06 -1.28 9.95
N GLN A 67 -18.34 -1.22 11.24
CA GLN A 67 -17.67 -0.29 12.16
C GLN A 67 -16.18 -0.63 12.35
N THR A 68 -15.82 -1.90 12.46
CA THR A 68 -14.42 -2.33 12.58
C THR A 68 -13.63 -1.93 11.33
N PHE A 69 -14.17 -2.19 10.14
CA PHE A 69 -13.54 -1.74 8.89
C PHE A 69 -13.64 -0.22 8.69
N GLY A 70 -14.62 0.45 9.31
CA GLY A 70 -14.70 1.91 9.38
C GLY A 70 -13.52 2.51 10.17
N ILE A 71 -13.13 1.90 11.29
CA ILE A 71 -11.94 2.27 12.05
C ILE A 71 -10.67 2.04 11.21
N PHE A 72 -10.58 0.93 10.47
CA PHE A 72 -9.49 0.71 9.52
C PHE A 72 -9.44 1.80 8.45
N ALA A 73 -10.60 2.15 7.87
CA ALA A 73 -10.74 3.20 6.86
C ALA A 73 -10.29 4.57 7.35
N ALA A 74 -10.49 4.90 8.64
CA ALA A 74 -10.03 6.16 9.22
C ALA A 74 -8.51 6.32 9.11
N GLY A 75 -7.74 5.24 9.19
CA GLY A 75 -6.30 5.26 8.92
C GLY A 75 -5.99 5.69 7.48
N TYR A 76 -6.76 5.24 6.50
CA TYR A 76 -6.58 5.69 5.10
C TYR A 76 -7.02 7.14 4.89
N LEU A 77 -8.10 7.58 5.53
CA LEU A 77 -8.58 8.96 5.46
C LEU A 77 -7.57 9.97 6.02
N ALA A 78 -6.78 9.56 7.00
CA ALA A 78 -5.76 10.41 7.62
C ALA A 78 -4.48 10.57 6.76
N ARG A 79 -4.24 9.72 5.74
CA ARG A 79 -3.01 9.71 4.93
C ARG A 79 -2.72 11.02 4.19
N PRO A 80 -3.68 11.70 3.51
CA PRO A 80 -3.40 12.97 2.84
C PRO A 80 -2.91 14.05 3.82
N LEU A 81 -3.50 14.10 5.01
CA LEU A 81 -3.07 15.01 6.07
C LEU A 81 -1.64 14.69 6.50
N GLY A 82 -1.34 13.41 6.70
CA GLY A 82 0.00 12.92 7.04
C GLY A 82 1.03 13.27 5.98
N GLY A 83 0.70 13.09 4.70
CA GLY A 83 1.57 13.46 3.58
C GLY A 83 1.95 14.93 3.59
N ILE A 84 1.00 15.82 3.89
CA ILE A 84 1.24 17.28 3.98
C ILE A 84 2.10 17.60 5.21
N ILE A 85 1.75 17.07 6.39
CA ILE A 85 2.46 17.34 7.65
C ILE A 85 3.91 16.81 7.55
N MET A 86 4.09 15.56 7.12
CA MET A 86 5.41 14.95 7.05
C MET A 86 6.31 15.60 5.99
N ALA A 87 5.75 16.07 4.86
CA ALA A 87 6.49 16.82 3.87
C ALA A 87 6.97 18.17 4.44
N HIS A 88 6.08 18.93 5.06
CA HIS A 88 6.42 20.24 5.65
C HIS A 88 7.52 20.14 6.71
N PHE A 89 7.36 19.25 7.68
CA PHE A 89 8.37 19.04 8.71
C PHE A 89 9.64 18.34 8.19
N GLY A 90 9.53 17.54 7.13
CA GLY A 90 10.67 16.93 6.44
C GLY A 90 11.61 17.95 5.82
N ASP A 91 11.05 19.01 5.24
CA ASP A 91 11.81 20.10 4.67
C ASP A 91 12.45 21.00 5.76
N LEU A 92 11.81 21.13 6.93
CA LEU A 92 12.34 21.93 8.05
C LEU A 92 13.40 21.18 8.88
N PHE A 93 13.14 19.93 9.26
CA PHE A 93 13.97 19.18 10.23
C PHE A 93 14.85 18.09 9.61
N GLY A 94 14.71 17.84 8.30
CA GLY A 94 15.43 16.81 7.54
C GLY A 94 14.64 15.51 7.39
N ARG A 95 14.75 14.88 6.23
CA ARG A 95 13.97 13.69 5.86
C ARG A 95 14.24 12.50 6.77
N LYS A 96 15.49 12.26 7.18
CA LYS A 96 15.87 11.17 8.08
C LYS A 96 15.14 11.24 9.43
N ARG A 97 14.99 12.45 10.02
CA ARG A 97 14.27 12.62 11.29
C ARG A 97 12.79 12.34 11.13
N MET A 98 12.20 12.80 10.04
CA MET A 98 10.78 12.55 9.76
C MET A 98 10.50 11.09 9.48
N PHE A 99 11.36 10.39 8.76
CA PHE A 99 11.27 8.94 8.59
C PHE A 99 11.34 8.17 9.92
N THR A 100 12.21 8.60 10.85
CA THR A 100 12.27 7.97 12.17
C THR A 100 11.01 8.25 12.98
N LEU A 101 10.46 9.45 12.88
CA LEU A 101 9.22 9.83 13.54
C LEU A 101 8.03 9.05 12.96
N SER A 102 7.96 8.86 11.62
CA SER A 102 6.87 8.07 11.01
C SER A 102 6.84 6.65 11.54
N VAL A 103 8.00 5.99 11.67
CA VAL A 103 8.06 4.64 12.25
C VAL A 103 7.58 4.62 13.70
N LEU A 104 7.99 5.60 14.51
CA LEU A 104 7.51 5.68 15.90
C LEU A 104 6.00 5.89 15.96
N LEU A 105 5.46 6.78 15.08
CA LEU A 105 4.02 7.03 14.99
C LEU A 105 3.23 5.85 14.41
N MET A 106 3.89 4.88 13.77
CA MET A 106 3.30 3.60 13.38
C MET A 106 3.36 2.57 14.51
N SER A 107 4.54 2.38 15.08
CA SER A 107 4.85 1.27 15.98
C SER A 107 4.27 1.46 17.37
N VAL A 108 4.32 2.70 17.92
CA VAL A 108 3.76 2.98 19.25
C VAL A 108 2.25 2.74 19.27
N PRO A 109 1.44 3.26 18.32
CA PRO A 109 0.03 2.92 18.27
C PRO A 109 -0.23 1.42 18.06
N THR A 110 0.58 0.71 17.27
CA THR A 110 0.44 -0.75 17.10
C THR A 110 0.62 -1.47 18.44
N LEU A 111 1.70 -1.15 19.17
CA LEU A 111 1.94 -1.69 20.50
C LEU A 111 0.79 -1.35 21.46
N MET A 112 0.35 -0.10 21.45
CA MET A 112 -0.76 0.37 22.31
C MET A 112 -2.06 -0.37 21.98
N MET A 113 -2.39 -0.64 20.71
CA MET A 113 -3.55 -1.45 20.34
C MET A 113 -3.51 -2.83 20.99
N GLY A 114 -2.35 -3.49 21.04
CA GLY A 114 -2.19 -4.77 21.74
C GLY A 114 -2.40 -4.70 23.25
N LEU A 115 -2.26 -3.52 23.86
CA LEU A 115 -2.40 -3.28 25.29
C LEU A 115 -3.77 -2.68 25.68
N LEU A 116 -4.60 -2.26 24.70
CA LEU A 116 -5.88 -1.63 24.98
C LEU A 116 -6.80 -2.56 25.77
N PRO A 117 -7.55 -1.99 26.77
CA PRO A 117 -8.68 -2.68 27.38
C PRO A 117 -9.83 -2.84 26.36
N THR A 118 -10.61 -3.91 26.52
CA THR A 118 -11.73 -4.19 25.64
C THR A 118 -13.00 -3.42 26.04
N TYR A 119 -14.05 -3.50 25.22
CA TYR A 119 -15.35 -2.88 25.48
C TYR A 119 -15.94 -3.31 26.84
N ALA A 120 -15.74 -4.57 27.23
CA ALA A 120 -16.21 -5.09 28.50
C ALA A 120 -15.61 -4.33 29.72
N SER A 121 -14.41 -3.78 29.59
CA SER A 121 -13.71 -3.08 30.67
C SER A 121 -13.95 -1.58 30.69
N ILE A 122 -13.96 -0.91 29.53
CA ILE A 122 -14.00 0.56 29.44
C ILE A 122 -15.12 1.11 28.53
N GLY A 123 -16.03 0.23 28.08
CA GLY A 123 -17.17 0.64 27.26
C GLY A 123 -16.79 1.33 25.97
N VAL A 124 -17.50 2.42 25.63
CA VAL A 124 -17.33 3.20 24.39
C VAL A 124 -15.92 3.77 24.22
N MET A 125 -15.15 3.93 25.30
CA MET A 125 -13.78 4.40 25.20
C MET A 125 -12.87 3.43 24.44
N ALA A 126 -13.17 2.12 24.42
CA ALA A 126 -12.38 1.13 23.73
C ALA A 126 -12.31 1.37 22.20
N PRO A 127 -13.43 1.46 21.47
CA PRO A 127 -13.39 1.75 20.04
C PRO A 127 -12.88 3.15 19.72
N LEU A 128 -13.09 4.13 20.60
CA LEU A 128 -12.56 5.49 20.39
C LEU A 128 -11.03 5.55 20.51
N LEU A 129 -10.44 4.87 21.48
CA LEU A 129 -8.99 4.74 21.59
C LEU A 129 -8.40 3.96 20.40
N LEU A 130 -9.09 2.91 19.96
CA LEU A 130 -8.69 2.13 18.78
C LEU A 130 -8.70 3.02 17.52
N LEU A 131 -9.75 3.84 17.34
CA LEU A 131 -9.86 4.82 16.26
C LEU A 131 -8.71 5.83 16.31
N LEU A 132 -8.41 6.38 17.50
CA LEU A 132 -7.30 7.32 17.68
C LEU A 132 -5.97 6.70 17.24
N MET A 133 -5.69 5.45 17.66
CA MET A 133 -4.47 4.75 17.25
C MET A 133 -4.40 4.59 15.72
N ARG A 134 -5.51 4.27 15.06
CA ARG A 134 -5.57 4.13 13.60
C ARG A 134 -5.37 5.45 12.86
N VAL A 135 -5.91 6.55 13.36
CA VAL A 135 -5.70 7.89 12.78
C VAL A 135 -4.22 8.29 12.88
N ILE A 136 -3.58 8.07 14.03
CA ILE A 136 -2.14 8.35 14.21
C ILE A 136 -1.30 7.53 13.23
N GLN A 137 -1.57 6.23 13.06
CA GLN A 137 -0.91 5.38 12.07
C GLN A 137 -1.12 5.90 10.64
N GLY A 138 -2.34 6.33 10.30
CA GLY A 138 -2.67 6.87 8.99
C GLY A 138 -1.88 8.14 8.66
N VAL A 139 -1.73 9.06 9.63
CA VAL A 139 -0.88 10.25 9.49
C VAL A 139 0.58 9.86 9.25
N ALA A 140 1.08 8.83 9.92
CA ALA A 140 2.47 8.40 9.78
C ALA A 140 2.82 7.90 8.37
N ILE A 141 1.98 7.05 7.77
CA ILE A 141 2.27 6.33 6.51
C ILE A 141 2.18 7.21 5.24
N GLY A 142 1.58 8.42 5.33
CA GLY A 142 1.20 9.23 4.16
C GLY A 142 2.34 9.70 3.25
N GLY A 143 3.58 9.84 3.74
CA GLY A 143 4.67 10.45 2.96
C GLY A 143 5.71 9.48 2.39
N GLU A 144 5.75 8.24 2.82
CA GLU A 144 6.92 7.37 2.65
C GLU A 144 6.96 6.63 1.29
N VAL A 145 5.90 5.90 0.95
CA VAL A 145 5.88 5.02 -0.22
C VAL A 145 6.01 5.77 -1.56
N PRO A 146 5.27 6.88 -1.80
CA PRO A 146 5.42 7.65 -3.04
C PRO A 146 6.83 8.20 -3.24
N GLY A 147 7.44 8.70 -2.15
CA GLY A 147 8.81 9.22 -2.19
C GLY A 147 9.84 8.16 -2.55
N ALA A 148 9.67 6.95 -2.04
CA ALA A 148 10.55 5.83 -2.36
C ALA A 148 10.41 5.39 -3.82
N TRP A 149 9.21 5.37 -4.40
CA TRP A 149 9.02 5.07 -5.83
C TRP A 149 9.67 6.10 -6.74
N VAL A 150 9.48 7.39 -6.46
CA VAL A 150 10.12 8.47 -7.24
C VAL A 150 11.63 8.37 -7.15
N PHE A 151 12.17 8.17 -5.93
CA PHE A 151 13.61 8.00 -5.73
C PHE A 151 14.17 6.83 -6.55
N VAL A 152 13.55 5.66 -6.48
CA VAL A 152 13.99 4.47 -7.22
C VAL A 152 13.90 4.68 -8.73
N ALA A 153 12.81 5.30 -9.20
CA ALA A 153 12.61 5.55 -10.61
C ALA A 153 13.65 6.51 -11.21
N GLU A 154 14.02 7.57 -10.46
CA GLU A 154 15.02 8.56 -10.90
C GLU A 154 16.45 8.03 -10.88
N HIS A 155 16.72 6.97 -10.11
CA HIS A 155 18.04 6.32 -10.08
C HIS A 155 18.09 5.04 -10.91
N ALA A 156 16.95 4.57 -11.42
CA ALA A 156 16.91 3.38 -12.25
C ALA A 156 17.59 3.62 -13.60
N ARG A 157 18.28 2.58 -14.10
CA ARG A 157 18.82 2.60 -15.46
C ARG A 157 17.69 2.78 -16.48
N GLN A 158 17.92 3.57 -17.53
CA GLN A 158 16.99 3.70 -18.65
C GLN A 158 16.51 2.33 -19.14
N GLY A 159 15.20 2.14 -19.33
CA GLY A 159 14.57 0.89 -19.71
C GLY A 159 14.41 -0.15 -18.58
N ARG A 160 14.68 0.21 -17.30
CA ARG A 160 14.47 -0.66 -16.12
C ARG A 160 13.69 -0.01 -14.98
N VAL A 161 12.99 1.05 -15.26
CA VAL A 161 12.19 1.80 -14.26
C VAL A 161 11.04 0.92 -13.73
N GLY A 162 10.39 0.15 -14.60
CA GLY A 162 9.31 -0.75 -14.22
C GLY A 162 9.77 -1.80 -13.21
N PHE A 163 10.85 -2.51 -13.51
CA PHE A 163 11.40 -3.51 -12.62
C PHE A 163 11.90 -2.92 -11.30
N ALA A 164 12.56 -1.76 -11.34
CA ALA A 164 13.06 -1.10 -10.15
C ALA A 164 11.94 -0.68 -9.18
N CYS A 165 10.86 -0.05 -9.69
CA CYS A 165 9.68 0.28 -8.89
C CYS A 165 8.98 -0.97 -8.34
N ALA A 166 8.91 -2.02 -9.15
CA ALA A 166 8.31 -3.29 -8.75
C ALA A 166 9.12 -4.03 -7.68
N CYS A 167 10.46 -3.94 -7.71
CA CYS A 167 11.31 -4.47 -6.62
C CYS A 167 10.97 -3.82 -5.27
N LEU A 168 10.80 -2.50 -5.24
CA LEU A 168 10.39 -1.80 -4.02
C LEU A 168 9.00 -2.25 -3.58
N THR A 169 8.03 -2.31 -4.51
CA THR A 169 6.66 -2.77 -4.21
C THR A 169 6.66 -4.20 -3.69
N SER A 170 7.43 -5.11 -4.31
CA SER A 170 7.62 -6.48 -3.83
C SER A 170 8.21 -6.53 -2.41
N GLY A 171 9.17 -5.65 -2.10
CA GLY A 171 9.72 -5.53 -0.75
C GLY A 171 8.66 -5.17 0.30
N LEU A 172 7.74 -4.26 -0.03
CA LEU A 172 6.64 -3.90 0.87
C LEU A 172 5.67 -5.07 1.12
N THR A 173 5.46 -5.96 0.15
CA THR A 173 4.58 -7.13 0.31
C THR A 173 5.10 -8.16 1.30
N VAL A 174 6.39 -8.13 1.66
CA VAL A 174 6.97 -8.97 2.72
C VAL A 174 6.27 -8.71 4.07
N GLY A 175 5.86 -7.46 4.33
CA GLY A 175 5.07 -7.14 5.54
C GLY A 175 3.72 -7.85 5.57
N ILE A 176 3.05 -7.94 4.42
CA ILE A 176 1.80 -8.72 4.27
C ILE A 176 2.05 -10.20 4.55
N LEU A 177 3.12 -10.74 3.98
CA LEU A 177 3.51 -12.14 4.18
C LEU A 177 3.77 -12.45 5.66
N ILE A 178 4.57 -11.62 6.35
CA ILE A 178 4.83 -11.77 7.79
C ILE A 178 3.52 -11.71 8.58
N GLY A 179 2.63 -10.75 8.27
CA GLY A 179 1.33 -10.63 8.91
C GLY A 179 0.46 -11.87 8.71
N SER A 180 0.41 -12.39 7.50
CA SER A 180 -0.37 -13.60 7.18
C SER A 180 0.21 -14.86 7.86
N LEU A 181 1.54 -15.02 7.86
CA LEU A 181 2.20 -16.12 8.58
C LEU A 181 1.95 -16.03 10.08
N THR A 182 1.97 -14.83 10.65
CA THR A 182 1.63 -14.62 12.07
C THR A 182 0.19 -15.03 12.35
N ALA A 183 -0.76 -14.64 11.48
CA ALA A 183 -2.17 -15.01 11.62
C ALA A 183 -2.38 -16.54 11.45
N ALA A 184 -1.71 -17.15 10.47
CA ALA A 184 -1.74 -18.60 10.26
C ALA A 184 -1.20 -19.35 11.48
N TRP A 185 -0.07 -18.91 12.01
CA TRP A 185 0.54 -19.53 13.21
C TRP A 185 -0.40 -19.44 14.43
N ILE A 186 -0.99 -18.27 14.66
CA ILE A 186 -1.95 -18.07 15.77
C ILE A 186 -3.19 -18.98 15.57
N SER A 187 -3.77 -18.99 14.38
CA SER A 187 -4.96 -19.78 14.09
C SER A 187 -4.73 -21.31 14.19
N HIS A 188 -3.48 -21.75 13.98
CA HIS A 188 -3.11 -23.16 14.10
C HIS A 188 -2.87 -23.60 15.56
N HIS A 189 -2.29 -22.71 16.39
CA HIS A 189 -1.84 -23.09 17.74
C HIS A 189 -2.83 -22.69 18.85
N PHE A 190 -3.76 -21.78 18.59
CA PHE A 190 -4.71 -21.27 19.58
C PHE A 190 -6.15 -21.59 19.20
N SER A 191 -6.93 -21.99 20.19
CA SER A 191 -8.38 -22.11 20.01
C SER A 191 -9.01 -20.73 19.73
N PRO A 192 -10.20 -20.67 19.10
CA PRO A 192 -10.92 -19.39 18.91
C PRO A 192 -11.15 -18.64 20.23
N ASP A 193 -11.41 -19.35 21.33
CA ASP A 193 -11.58 -18.75 22.66
C ASP A 193 -10.28 -18.16 23.21
N ASP A 194 -9.13 -18.83 23.01
CA ASP A 194 -7.84 -18.30 23.42
C ASP A 194 -7.45 -17.08 22.59
N VAL A 195 -7.76 -17.08 21.29
CA VAL A 195 -7.55 -15.91 20.42
C VAL A 195 -8.35 -14.73 20.95
N LEU A 196 -9.62 -14.90 21.34
CA LEU A 196 -10.45 -13.83 21.90
C LEU A 196 -10.00 -13.39 23.30
N ARG A 197 -9.51 -14.32 24.13
CA ARG A 197 -9.03 -13.97 25.50
C ARG A 197 -7.76 -13.13 25.49
N TRP A 198 -6.75 -13.55 24.73
CA TRP A 198 -5.44 -12.90 24.76
C TRP A 198 -4.64 -13.01 23.44
N GLY A 199 -4.86 -14.04 22.63
CA GLY A 199 -4.06 -14.36 21.44
C GLY A 199 -4.08 -13.23 20.40
N TRP A 200 -5.19 -12.49 20.29
CA TRP A 200 -5.30 -11.34 19.40
C TRP A 200 -4.31 -10.21 19.70
N ARG A 201 -3.76 -10.16 20.91
CA ARG A 201 -2.79 -9.14 21.32
C ARG A 201 -1.41 -9.39 20.75
N LEU A 202 -1.03 -10.68 20.58
CA LEU A 202 0.31 -11.08 20.15
C LEU A 202 0.77 -10.41 18.86
N PRO A 203 -0.02 -10.37 17.78
CA PRO A 203 0.42 -9.76 16.53
C PRO A 203 0.68 -8.25 16.66
N PHE A 204 -0.08 -7.54 17.51
CA PHE A 204 0.15 -6.13 17.76
C PHE A 204 1.39 -5.88 18.63
N LEU A 205 1.64 -6.71 19.63
CA LEU A 205 2.85 -6.67 20.44
C LEU A 205 4.09 -6.96 19.57
N LEU A 206 4.01 -7.96 18.69
CA LEU A 206 5.06 -8.29 17.73
C LEU A 206 5.32 -7.11 16.77
N GLY A 207 4.26 -6.43 16.29
CA GLY A 207 4.35 -5.22 15.50
C GLY A 207 5.12 -4.10 16.23
N GLY A 208 4.81 -3.88 17.50
CA GLY A 208 5.59 -2.96 18.34
C GLY A 208 7.09 -3.30 18.37
N VAL A 209 7.44 -4.59 18.54
CA VAL A 209 8.84 -5.05 18.49
C VAL A 209 9.47 -4.78 17.12
N PHE A 210 8.75 -5.09 16.04
CA PHE A 210 9.21 -4.82 14.67
C PHE A 210 9.45 -3.34 14.44
N GLY A 211 8.60 -2.48 14.98
CA GLY A 211 8.78 -1.05 14.91
C GLY A 211 10.06 -0.56 15.60
N PHE A 212 10.36 -1.06 16.78
CA PHE A 212 11.63 -0.75 17.45
C PHE A 212 12.83 -1.25 16.65
N ILE A 213 12.75 -2.43 16.03
CA ILE A 213 13.77 -2.94 15.11
C ILE A 213 13.92 -2.01 13.91
N ALA A 214 12.80 -1.55 13.30
CA ALA A 214 12.83 -0.63 12.18
C ALA A 214 13.47 0.73 12.54
N VAL A 215 13.16 1.29 13.72
CA VAL A 215 13.82 2.51 14.24
C VAL A 215 15.33 2.29 14.42
N TRP A 216 15.72 1.13 14.96
CA TRP A 216 17.13 0.80 15.15
C TRP A 216 17.86 0.64 13.81
N LEU A 217 17.27 -0.03 12.83
CA LEU A 217 17.83 -0.20 11.49
C LEU A 217 18.01 1.15 10.78
N ARG A 218 17.12 2.12 10.99
CA ARG A 218 17.19 3.46 10.38
C ARG A 218 18.35 4.31 10.90
N ARG A 219 19.00 3.94 12.00
CA ARG A 219 20.26 4.61 12.41
C ARG A 219 21.35 4.48 11.35
N TRP A 220 21.31 3.39 10.57
CA TRP A 220 22.27 3.06 9.52
C TRP A 220 21.93 3.69 8.16
N LEU A 221 20.74 4.34 8.02
CA LEU A 221 20.40 5.08 6.83
C LEU A 221 21.22 6.36 6.79
N SER A 222 21.91 6.60 5.67
CA SER A 222 22.49 7.90 5.32
C SER A 222 21.39 8.81 4.77
N GLU A 223 21.54 10.13 4.97
CA GLU A 223 20.68 11.14 4.29
C GLU A 223 20.80 10.94 2.78
N THR A 224 19.68 11.05 2.06
CA THR A 224 19.70 10.84 0.60
C THR A 224 20.58 11.89 -0.07
N PRO A 225 21.48 11.51 -1.02
CA PRO A 225 22.34 12.46 -1.72
C PRO A 225 21.56 13.60 -2.39
N VAL A 226 20.36 13.29 -2.91
CA VAL A 226 19.45 14.25 -3.54
C VAL A 226 19.00 15.34 -2.56
N PHE A 227 18.68 14.98 -1.31
CA PHE A 227 18.32 15.97 -0.29
C PHE A 227 19.52 16.84 0.12
N ALA A 228 20.69 16.22 0.26
CA ALA A 228 21.93 16.95 0.54
C ALA A 228 22.25 17.96 -0.58
N GLU A 229 22.01 17.58 -1.83
CA GLU A 229 22.24 18.42 -3.02
C GLU A 229 21.21 19.55 -3.14
N LEU A 230 19.92 19.27 -2.92
CA LEU A 230 18.85 20.29 -2.89
C LEU A 230 19.06 21.29 -1.75
N ARG A 231 19.49 20.83 -0.58
CA ARG A 231 19.85 21.68 0.56
C ARG A 231 21.06 22.56 0.26
N ALA A 232 22.08 22.01 -0.41
CA ALA A 232 23.29 22.76 -0.81
C ALA A 232 22.96 23.85 -1.84
N ARG A 233 22.00 23.60 -2.74
CA ARG A 233 21.60 24.57 -3.78
C ARG A 233 20.61 25.64 -3.30
N LYS A 234 20.14 25.62 -2.03
CA LYS A 234 19.05 26.48 -1.52
C LYS A 234 17.80 26.48 -2.41
N ALA A 235 17.59 25.41 -3.17
CA ALA A 235 16.54 25.25 -4.17
C ALA A 235 15.30 24.55 -3.59
N LEU A 236 15.07 24.66 -2.30
CA LEU A 236 13.80 24.26 -1.68
C LEU A 236 12.78 25.32 -2.10
N SER A 237 11.84 24.94 -2.98
CA SER A 237 10.86 25.88 -3.52
C SER A 237 10.02 26.45 -2.36
N GLU A 238 9.94 27.77 -2.29
CA GLU A 238 9.12 28.51 -1.32
C GLU A 238 7.60 28.32 -1.58
N GLU A 239 7.22 27.85 -2.76
CA GLU A 239 5.82 27.57 -3.11
C GLU A 239 5.53 26.06 -3.02
N LEU A 240 4.41 25.73 -2.38
CA LEU A 240 3.88 24.35 -2.34
C LEU A 240 3.60 23.89 -3.79
N PRO A 241 4.33 22.89 -4.33
CA PRO A 241 4.16 22.41 -5.71
C PRO A 241 2.75 21.85 -6.00
N LEU A 242 1.95 21.66 -4.94
CA LEU A 242 0.59 21.14 -5.01
C LEU A 242 -0.34 22.02 -5.86
N ARG A 243 -0.21 23.34 -5.81
CA ARG A 243 -1.01 24.25 -6.65
C ARG A 243 -0.72 24.04 -8.15
N THR A 244 0.54 23.86 -8.50
CA THR A 244 0.98 23.58 -9.88
C THR A 244 0.46 22.22 -10.37
N VAL A 245 0.46 21.20 -9.48
CA VAL A 245 -0.08 19.87 -9.77
C VAL A 245 -1.58 19.95 -10.09
N LEU A 246 -2.36 20.65 -9.26
CA LEU A 246 -3.80 20.74 -9.43
C LEU A 246 -4.21 21.63 -10.61
N ALA A 247 -3.53 22.75 -10.84
CA ALA A 247 -3.87 23.69 -11.89
C ALA A 247 -3.45 23.21 -13.29
N GLY A 248 -2.32 22.51 -13.42
CA GLY A 248 -1.75 22.17 -14.73
C GLY A 248 -1.77 20.67 -15.09
N HIS A 249 -1.90 19.77 -14.11
CA HIS A 249 -1.71 18.33 -14.31
C HIS A 249 -2.89 17.48 -13.81
N GLY A 250 -4.11 18.02 -13.83
CA GLY A 250 -5.32 17.32 -13.38
C GLY A 250 -5.55 15.97 -14.06
N GLY A 251 -5.26 15.86 -15.36
CA GLY A 251 -5.35 14.58 -16.09
C GLY A 251 -4.39 13.52 -15.56
N SER A 252 -3.15 13.90 -15.18
CA SER A 252 -2.17 13.00 -14.58
C SER A 252 -2.61 12.56 -13.17
N VAL A 253 -3.25 13.46 -12.41
CA VAL A 253 -3.82 13.13 -11.10
C VAL A 253 -4.94 12.11 -11.26
N VAL A 254 -5.90 12.34 -12.15
CA VAL A 254 -7.02 11.42 -12.39
C VAL A 254 -6.54 10.06 -12.87
N LEU A 255 -5.60 10.01 -13.81
CA LEU A 255 -4.98 8.77 -14.26
C LEU A 255 -4.33 8.00 -13.09
N SER A 256 -3.52 8.69 -12.30
CA SER A 256 -2.83 8.10 -11.15
C SER A 256 -3.83 7.59 -10.10
N MET A 257 -4.89 8.33 -9.83
CA MET A 257 -5.95 7.89 -8.92
C MET A 257 -6.70 6.67 -9.47
N ALA A 258 -7.00 6.63 -10.76
CA ALA A 258 -7.69 5.51 -11.41
C ALA A 258 -6.90 4.20 -11.31
N VAL A 259 -5.60 4.22 -11.61
CA VAL A 259 -4.76 3.02 -11.49
C VAL A 259 -4.50 2.65 -10.01
N THR A 260 -4.46 3.63 -9.11
CA THR A 260 -4.36 3.37 -7.67
C THR A 260 -5.64 2.75 -7.12
N TRP A 261 -6.81 3.05 -7.70
CA TRP A 261 -8.07 2.41 -7.29
C TRP A 261 -8.02 0.89 -7.50
N MET A 262 -7.55 0.44 -8.66
CA MET A 262 -7.34 -1.00 -8.91
C MET A 262 -6.31 -1.59 -7.93
N LEU A 263 -5.21 -0.90 -7.68
CA LEU A 263 -4.21 -1.33 -6.72
C LEU A 263 -4.83 -1.52 -5.32
N THR A 264 -5.57 -0.53 -4.83
CA THR A 264 -6.21 -0.61 -3.50
C THR A 264 -7.26 -1.71 -3.46
N ALA A 265 -8.09 -1.85 -4.50
CA ALA A 265 -9.10 -2.89 -4.58
C ALA A 265 -8.48 -4.30 -4.58
N ALA A 266 -7.48 -4.53 -5.42
CA ALA A 266 -6.81 -5.83 -5.51
C ALA A 266 -6.15 -6.23 -4.18
N ILE A 267 -5.41 -5.33 -3.54
CA ILE A 267 -4.75 -5.60 -2.26
C ILE A 267 -5.79 -5.76 -1.14
N VAL A 268 -6.71 -4.81 -0.98
CA VAL A 268 -7.67 -4.84 0.15
C VAL A 268 -8.61 -6.04 0.04
N VAL A 269 -9.16 -6.29 -1.14
CA VAL A 269 -10.16 -7.35 -1.31
C VAL A 269 -9.53 -8.73 -1.36
N LEU A 270 -8.54 -8.93 -2.24
CA LEU A 270 -8.03 -10.26 -2.55
C LEU A 270 -6.90 -10.72 -1.61
N ILE A 271 -6.26 -9.80 -0.88
CA ILE A 271 -5.16 -10.16 0.03
C ILE A 271 -5.57 -9.92 1.50
N LEU A 272 -6.16 -8.76 1.80
CA LEU A 272 -6.41 -8.42 3.20
C LEU A 272 -7.76 -8.97 3.71
N MET A 273 -8.83 -8.88 2.90
CA MET A 273 -10.16 -9.31 3.31
C MET A 273 -10.47 -10.77 3.01
N LEU A 274 -9.86 -11.33 1.96
CA LEU A 274 -10.20 -12.68 1.49
C LEU A 274 -10.01 -13.77 2.55
N PRO A 275 -8.97 -13.78 3.41
CA PRO A 275 -8.91 -14.79 4.50
C PRO A 275 -10.12 -14.76 5.40
N THR A 276 -10.61 -13.58 5.79
CA THR A 276 -11.82 -13.43 6.62
C THR A 276 -13.08 -13.81 5.85
N LEU A 277 -13.19 -13.44 4.56
CA LEU A 277 -14.30 -13.79 3.71
C LEU A 277 -14.37 -15.31 3.47
N ALA A 278 -13.23 -15.95 3.21
CA ALA A 278 -13.12 -17.39 3.02
C ALA A 278 -13.64 -18.16 4.27
N GLN A 279 -13.26 -17.69 5.46
CA GLN A 279 -13.72 -18.29 6.72
C GLN A 279 -15.21 -18.07 6.96
N LYS A 280 -15.68 -16.81 6.88
CA LYS A 280 -17.05 -16.46 7.29
C LYS A 280 -18.11 -16.80 6.27
N THR A 281 -17.79 -16.67 4.99
CA THR A 281 -18.77 -16.82 3.90
C THR A 281 -18.74 -18.21 3.29
N PHE A 282 -17.54 -18.81 3.21
CA PHE A 282 -17.34 -20.08 2.50
C PHE A 282 -16.93 -21.24 3.43
N GLY A 283 -16.80 -21.00 4.74
CA GLY A 283 -16.53 -22.06 5.72
C GLY A 283 -15.12 -22.66 5.67
N ILE A 284 -14.17 -21.99 5.02
CA ILE A 284 -12.76 -22.43 4.98
C ILE A 284 -12.17 -22.32 6.39
N ALA A 285 -11.43 -23.34 6.83
CA ALA A 285 -10.78 -23.33 8.13
C ALA A 285 -9.80 -22.15 8.28
N PRO A 286 -9.71 -21.50 9.45
CA PRO A 286 -8.89 -20.30 9.63
C PRO A 286 -7.41 -20.49 9.29
N ASP A 287 -6.82 -21.61 9.68
CA ASP A 287 -5.44 -21.99 9.37
C ASP A 287 -5.22 -22.15 7.86
N ALA A 288 -6.13 -22.84 7.16
CA ALA A 288 -6.09 -23.01 5.71
C ALA A 288 -6.26 -21.66 4.98
N ALA A 289 -7.16 -20.79 5.47
CA ALA A 289 -7.39 -19.47 4.88
C ALA A 289 -6.16 -18.58 5.00
N PHE A 290 -5.49 -18.53 6.15
CA PHE A 290 -4.28 -17.74 6.35
C PHE A 290 -3.04 -18.37 5.72
N LEU A 291 -2.93 -19.69 5.66
CA LEU A 291 -1.89 -20.37 4.89
C LEU A 291 -2.01 -20.03 3.41
N GLY A 292 -3.23 -20.13 2.85
CA GLY A 292 -3.51 -19.73 1.48
C GLY A 292 -3.14 -18.29 1.21
N ASN A 293 -3.45 -17.38 2.14
CA ASN A 293 -3.07 -15.98 2.04
C ASN A 293 -1.55 -15.77 2.11
N SER A 294 -0.84 -16.55 2.90
CA SER A 294 0.63 -16.49 2.96
C SER A 294 1.26 -16.90 1.62
N ILE A 295 0.73 -17.96 1.01
CA ILE A 295 1.14 -18.40 -0.33
C ILE A 295 0.80 -17.32 -1.37
N ALA A 296 -0.40 -16.75 -1.32
CA ALA A 296 -0.84 -15.68 -2.22
C ALA A 296 0.02 -14.41 -2.05
N ALA A 297 0.38 -14.03 -0.82
CA ALA A 297 1.25 -12.87 -0.54
C ALA A 297 2.69 -13.10 -1.05
N PHE A 298 3.23 -14.31 -0.93
CA PHE A 298 4.49 -14.67 -1.55
C PHE A 298 4.41 -14.57 -3.08
N CYS A 299 3.38 -15.18 -3.68
CA CYS A 299 3.13 -15.12 -5.11
C CYS A 299 2.90 -13.68 -5.61
N LEU A 300 2.28 -12.81 -4.81
CA LEU A 300 2.13 -11.39 -5.07
C LEU A 300 3.50 -10.70 -5.22
N GLY A 301 4.44 -10.96 -4.31
CA GLY A 301 5.80 -10.43 -4.40
C GLY A 301 6.49 -10.86 -5.69
N VAL A 302 6.41 -12.15 -6.03
CA VAL A 302 6.94 -12.69 -7.31
C VAL A 302 6.21 -12.08 -8.51
N GLY A 303 4.91 -11.95 -8.45
CA GLY A 303 4.08 -11.31 -9.48
C GLY A 303 4.47 -9.86 -9.72
N CYS A 304 4.70 -9.07 -8.66
CA CYS A 304 5.21 -7.69 -8.80
C CYS A 304 6.49 -7.66 -9.64
N LEU A 305 7.46 -8.53 -9.34
CA LEU A 305 8.71 -8.59 -10.10
C LEU A 305 8.48 -8.98 -11.57
N ALA A 306 7.61 -9.96 -11.81
CA ALA A 306 7.27 -10.42 -13.17
C ALA A 306 6.59 -9.32 -13.98
N PHE A 307 5.59 -8.63 -13.40
CA PHE A 307 4.91 -7.52 -14.07
C PHE A 307 5.82 -6.30 -14.23
N GLY A 308 6.72 -6.01 -13.27
CA GLY A 308 7.72 -4.97 -13.43
C GLY A 308 8.71 -5.25 -14.57
N TRP A 309 9.15 -6.51 -14.72
CA TRP A 309 9.94 -6.93 -15.86
C TRP A 309 9.15 -6.82 -17.19
N LEU A 310 7.85 -7.16 -17.16
CA LEU A 310 6.97 -7.04 -18.32
C LEU A 310 6.81 -5.56 -18.74
N VAL A 311 6.69 -4.63 -17.78
CA VAL A 311 6.68 -3.17 -18.05
C VAL A 311 7.90 -2.76 -18.86
N ASP A 312 9.08 -3.22 -18.50
CA ASP A 312 10.33 -2.87 -19.18
C ASP A 312 10.44 -3.50 -20.59
N ARG A 313 9.66 -4.56 -20.87
CA ARG A 313 9.67 -5.28 -22.16
C ARG A 313 8.61 -4.80 -23.14
N ILE A 314 7.37 -4.67 -22.70
CA ILE A 314 6.21 -4.36 -23.56
C ILE A 314 5.55 -3.03 -23.24
N GLY A 315 6.05 -2.32 -22.21
CA GLY A 315 5.51 -1.04 -21.75
C GLY A 315 4.43 -1.20 -20.67
N ALA A 316 4.29 -0.15 -19.85
CA ALA A 316 3.37 -0.15 -18.73
C ALA A 316 1.89 -0.29 -19.11
N PRO A 317 1.39 0.37 -20.20
CA PRO A 317 -0.02 0.27 -20.56
C PRO A 317 -0.44 -1.16 -20.95
N LEU A 318 0.38 -1.85 -21.75
CA LEU A 318 0.05 -3.21 -22.20
C LEU A 318 0.18 -4.21 -21.04
N SER A 319 1.15 -4.01 -20.16
CA SER A 319 1.30 -4.81 -18.93
C SER A 319 0.11 -4.65 -17.99
N LEU A 320 -0.39 -3.42 -17.82
CA LEU A 320 -1.57 -3.13 -17.02
C LEU A 320 -2.83 -3.77 -17.64
N LEU A 321 -3.00 -3.66 -18.96
CA LEU A 321 -4.13 -4.25 -19.70
C LEU A 321 -4.19 -5.76 -19.50
N LEU A 322 -3.09 -6.46 -19.78
CA LEU A 322 -3.00 -7.92 -19.66
C LEU A 322 -3.23 -8.38 -18.22
N GLY A 323 -2.55 -7.71 -17.27
CA GLY A 323 -2.69 -8.04 -15.86
C GLY A 323 -4.10 -7.80 -15.31
N SER A 324 -4.76 -6.71 -15.69
CA SER A 324 -6.12 -6.43 -15.25
C SER A 324 -7.13 -7.46 -15.77
N ILE A 325 -7.03 -7.84 -17.04
CA ILE A 325 -7.94 -8.84 -17.64
C ILE A 325 -7.74 -10.22 -16.99
N THR A 326 -6.50 -10.66 -16.84
CA THR A 326 -6.20 -11.96 -16.25
C THR A 326 -6.54 -12.02 -14.77
N LEU A 327 -6.36 -10.91 -14.03
CA LEU A 327 -6.75 -10.79 -12.64
C LEU A 327 -8.26 -10.97 -12.46
N VAL A 328 -9.08 -10.30 -13.27
CA VAL A 328 -10.54 -10.44 -13.21
C VAL A 328 -10.97 -11.88 -13.50
N ALA A 329 -10.46 -12.47 -14.57
CA ALA A 329 -10.81 -13.85 -14.92
C ALA A 329 -10.47 -14.82 -13.77
N CYS A 330 -9.26 -14.72 -13.22
CA CYS A 330 -8.84 -15.57 -12.11
C CYS A 330 -9.65 -15.30 -10.83
N THR A 331 -10.01 -14.04 -10.56
CA THR A 331 -10.84 -13.69 -9.40
C THR A 331 -12.21 -14.38 -9.46
N TYR A 332 -12.88 -14.36 -10.62
CA TYR A 332 -14.16 -15.05 -10.76
C TYR A 332 -14.03 -16.57 -10.65
N VAL A 333 -12.95 -17.16 -11.18
CA VAL A 333 -12.69 -18.60 -11.03
C VAL A 333 -12.45 -18.95 -9.55
N LEU A 334 -11.70 -18.15 -8.82
CA LEU A 334 -11.46 -18.33 -7.38
C LEU A 334 -12.76 -18.25 -6.57
N PHE A 335 -13.59 -17.22 -6.79
CA PHE A 335 -14.86 -17.09 -6.08
C PHE A 335 -15.87 -18.16 -6.49
N GLY A 336 -15.82 -18.65 -7.74
CA GLY A 336 -16.60 -19.80 -8.21
C GLY A 336 -16.22 -21.10 -7.52
N ASP A 337 -14.92 -21.38 -7.38
CA ASP A 337 -14.41 -22.54 -6.65
C ASP A 337 -14.79 -22.47 -5.16
N LEU A 338 -14.63 -21.30 -4.53
CA LEU A 338 -15.04 -21.09 -3.14
C LEU A 338 -16.54 -21.35 -2.95
N ALA A 339 -17.39 -20.88 -3.86
CA ALA A 339 -18.84 -21.13 -3.81
C ALA A 339 -19.20 -22.61 -4.05
N ALA A 340 -18.35 -23.36 -4.76
CA ALA A 340 -18.48 -24.79 -5.00
C ALA A 340 -17.87 -25.68 -3.89
N GLY A 341 -17.34 -25.08 -2.81
CA GLY A 341 -16.74 -25.82 -1.69
C GLY A 341 -15.23 -25.70 -1.55
N GLY A 342 -14.56 -24.94 -2.42
CA GLY A 342 -13.15 -24.57 -2.29
C GLY A 342 -12.14 -25.70 -2.51
N ALA A 343 -12.46 -26.68 -3.34
CA ALA A 343 -11.59 -27.84 -3.58
C ALA A 343 -10.21 -27.45 -4.14
N HIS A 344 -10.13 -26.35 -4.90
CA HIS A 344 -8.91 -25.85 -5.52
C HIS A 344 -8.48 -24.49 -4.92
N PHE A 345 -8.93 -24.16 -3.71
CA PHE A 345 -8.71 -22.87 -3.08
C PHE A 345 -7.23 -22.46 -3.06
N LEU A 346 -6.34 -23.33 -2.59
CA LEU A 346 -4.90 -22.99 -2.45
C LEU A 346 -4.23 -22.65 -3.79
N PRO A 347 -4.28 -23.49 -4.85
CA PRO A 347 -3.65 -23.16 -6.12
C PRO A 347 -4.29 -21.96 -6.81
N LEU A 348 -5.61 -21.81 -6.76
CA LEU A 348 -6.29 -20.65 -7.33
C LEU A 348 -5.97 -19.37 -6.57
N TYR A 349 -5.83 -19.43 -5.25
CA TYR A 349 -5.44 -18.27 -4.46
C TYR A 349 -3.97 -17.89 -4.68
N ALA A 350 -3.08 -18.87 -4.84
CA ALA A 350 -1.69 -18.63 -5.24
C ALA A 350 -1.60 -17.92 -6.60
N LEU A 351 -2.35 -18.42 -7.60
CA LEU A 351 -2.41 -17.79 -8.93
C LEU A 351 -3.03 -16.38 -8.87
N THR A 352 -4.11 -16.20 -8.10
CA THR A 352 -4.72 -14.88 -7.88
C THR A 352 -3.70 -13.93 -7.24
N GLY A 353 -2.97 -14.37 -6.21
CA GLY A 353 -1.90 -13.59 -5.60
C GLY A 353 -0.83 -13.16 -6.59
N PHE A 354 -0.37 -14.07 -7.46
CA PHE A 354 0.57 -13.74 -8.53
C PHE A 354 0.02 -12.65 -9.47
N LEU A 355 -1.25 -12.77 -9.87
CA LEU A 355 -1.91 -11.80 -10.76
C LEU A 355 -2.20 -10.47 -10.07
N VAL A 356 -2.44 -10.45 -8.76
CA VAL A 356 -2.47 -9.21 -7.97
C VAL A 356 -1.15 -8.46 -8.10
N GLY A 357 -0.03 -9.14 -8.38
CA GLY A 357 1.26 -8.54 -8.72
C GLY A 357 1.23 -7.49 -9.83
N THR A 358 0.16 -7.42 -10.65
CA THR A 358 -0.11 -6.31 -11.58
C THR A 358 -0.04 -4.94 -10.89
N VAL A 359 -0.26 -4.85 -9.58
CA VAL A 359 -0.08 -3.61 -8.80
C VAL A 359 1.35 -3.05 -8.89
N GLY A 360 2.35 -3.89 -9.19
CA GLY A 360 3.72 -3.47 -9.44
C GLY A 360 3.89 -2.58 -10.70
N VAL A 361 2.91 -2.58 -11.62
CA VAL A 361 2.89 -1.69 -12.79
C VAL A 361 2.52 -0.25 -12.42
N VAL A 362 1.68 -0.07 -11.40
CA VAL A 362 1.08 1.22 -11.02
C VAL A 362 2.13 2.30 -10.74
N PRO A 363 3.19 2.07 -9.95
CA PRO A 363 4.20 3.08 -9.67
C PRO A 363 4.89 3.61 -10.94
N ALA A 364 5.17 2.73 -11.90
CA ALA A 364 5.81 3.13 -13.16
C ALA A 364 4.91 4.09 -13.98
N ILE A 365 3.60 3.84 -14.02
CA ILE A 365 2.62 4.72 -14.66
C ILE A 365 2.56 6.06 -13.93
N MET A 366 2.48 6.05 -12.61
CA MET A 366 2.36 7.27 -11.81
C MET A 366 3.59 8.16 -11.93
N VAL A 367 4.78 7.58 -11.86
CA VAL A 367 6.05 8.31 -12.01
C VAL A 367 6.18 8.93 -13.40
N ALA A 368 5.78 8.20 -14.45
CA ALA A 368 5.79 8.69 -15.82
C ALA A 368 4.72 9.76 -16.11
N ALA A 369 3.66 9.83 -15.29
CA ALA A 369 2.56 10.78 -15.49
C ALA A 369 2.92 12.24 -15.15
N PHE A 370 3.98 12.47 -14.37
CA PHE A 370 4.37 13.80 -13.90
C PHE A 370 5.79 14.19 -14.35
N PRO A 371 6.00 15.47 -14.77
CA PRO A 371 7.34 16.00 -15.03
C PRO A 371 8.22 15.97 -13.77
N ALA A 372 9.54 15.88 -13.94
CA ALA A 372 10.49 15.72 -12.85
C ALA A 372 10.37 16.78 -11.75
N SER A 373 10.11 18.04 -12.11
CA SER A 373 10.00 19.17 -11.17
C SER A 373 8.86 19.08 -10.15
N ILE A 374 7.76 18.36 -10.48
CA ILE A 374 6.57 18.20 -9.62
C ILE A 374 6.21 16.74 -9.37
N ARG A 375 7.04 15.80 -9.82
CA ARG A 375 6.78 14.36 -9.79
C ARG A 375 6.49 13.84 -8.38
N TYR A 376 7.34 14.20 -7.42
CA TYR A 376 7.15 13.77 -6.04
C TYR A 376 5.80 14.23 -5.47
N SER A 377 5.49 15.53 -5.61
CA SER A 377 4.24 16.10 -5.11
C SER A 377 3.01 15.53 -5.83
N GLY A 378 3.11 15.34 -7.16
CA GLY A 378 2.02 14.78 -7.96
C GLY A 378 1.70 13.33 -7.61
N VAL A 379 2.73 12.48 -7.53
CA VAL A 379 2.59 11.06 -7.15
C VAL A 379 2.07 10.95 -5.73
N SER A 380 2.66 11.69 -4.78
CA SER A 380 2.26 11.65 -3.36
C SER A 380 0.81 12.10 -3.18
N PHE A 381 0.41 13.21 -3.80
CA PHE A 381 -0.96 13.70 -3.72
C PHE A 381 -1.95 12.70 -4.30
N ALA A 382 -1.75 12.28 -5.57
CA ALA A 382 -2.68 11.38 -6.24
C ALA A 382 -2.82 10.03 -5.50
N TYR A 383 -1.72 9.47 -5.02
CA TYR A 383 -1.70 8.20 -4.29
C TYR A 383 -2.44 8.30 -2.95
N ASN A 384 -2.13 9.29 -2.13
CA ASN A 384 -2.74 9.42 -0.81
C ASN A 384 -4.22 9.79 -0.88
N VAL A 385 -4.63 10.65 -1.83
CA VAL A 385 -6.03 10.97 -2.07
C VAL A 385 -6.78 9.73 -2.59
N ALA A 386 -6.20 8.96 -3.51
CA ALA A 386 -6.81 7.72 -3.98
C ALA A 386 -7.00 6.70 -2.83
N TYR A 387 -6.02 6.55 -1.94
CA TYR A 387 -6.15 5.71 -0.75
C TYR A 387 -7.20 6.24 0.23
N ALA A 388 -7.29 7.54 0.41
CA ALA A 388 -8.33 8.14 1.27
C ALA A 388 -9.74 7.92 0.71
N VAL A 389 -9.92 8.03 -0.61
CA VAL A 389 -11.23 7.86 -1.25
C VAL A 389 -11.56 6.39 -1.45
N PHE A 390 -10.70 5.67 -2.16
CA PHE A 390 -10.97 4.30 -2.61
C PHE A 390 -10.53 3.25 -1.58
N GLY A 391 -9.35 3.42 -0.98
CA GLY A 391 -8.85 2.50 0.04
C GLY A 391 -9.73 2.50 1.29
N ALA A 392 -10.14 3.68 1.76
CA ALA A 392 -10.99 3.81 2.93
C ALA A 392 -12.40 3.24 2.68
N SER A 393 -12.98 3.46 1.51
CA SER A 393 -14.34 3.02 1.19
C SER A 393 -14.45 1.53 0.86
N THR A 394 -13.39 0.90 0.33
CA THR A 394 -13.42 -0.47 -0.18
C THR A 394 -13.92 -1.48 0.86
N ALA A 395 -13.29 -1.56 2.03
CA ALA A 395 -13.63 -2.60 3.00
C ALA A 395 -15.01 -2.42 3.64
N PRO A 396 -15.42 -1.22 4.11
CA PRO A 396 -16.78 -0.99 4.60
C PRO A 396 -17.85 -1.22 3.54
N LEU A 397 -17.59 -0.80 2.30
CA LEU A 397 -18.52 -0.95 1.19
C LEU A 397 -18.76 -2.44 0.85
N ILE A 398 -17.68 -3.22 0.78
CA ILE A 398 -17.80 -4.67 0.52
C ILE A 398 -18.53 -5.38 1.64
N GLN A 399 -18.28 -5.03 2.90
CA GLN A 399 -19.01 -5.61 4.03
C GLN A 399 -20.50 -5.26 3.98
N TYR A 400 -20.83 -4.01 3.69
CA TYR A 400 -22.21 -3.56 3.59
C TYR A 400 -22.95 -4.18 2.39
N LEU A 401 -22.37 -4.10 1.18
CA LEU A 401 -22.99 -4.63 -0.03
C LEU A 401 -22.98 -6.15 -0.08
N GLY A 402 -21.94 -6.80 0.44
CA GLY A 402 -21.86 -8.26 0.51
C GLY A 402 -23.01 -8.89 1.30
N SER A 403 -23.48 -8.22 2.37
CA SER A 403 -24.63 -8.64 3.15
C SER A 403 -25.97 -8.53 2.38
N ARG A 404 -26.05 -7.75 1.29
CA ARG A 404 -27.26 -7.47 0.53
C ARG A 404 -27.28 -8.07 -0.88
N VAL A 405 -26.15 -8.04 -1.56
CA VAL A 405 -26.01 -8.45 -2.98
C VAL A 405 -25.55 -9.89 -3.11
N GLY A 406 -24.77 -10.37 -2.12
CA GLY A 406 -24.31 -11.75 -2.10
C GLY A 406 -22.78 -11.89 -2.12
N HIS A 407 -22.32 -13.12 -2.05
CA HIS A 407 -20.92 -13.50 -1.84
C HIS A 407 -19.97 -13.19 -3.03
N PHE A 408 -20.51 -12.91 -4.22
CA PHE A 408 -19.71 -12.45 -5.38
C PHE A 408 -19.43 -10.97 -5.40
N MET A 409 -19.98 -10.16 -4.46
CA MET A 409 -19.76 -8.72 -4.42
C MET A 409 -18.29 -8.32 -4.42
N PRO A 410 -17.36 -8.98 -3.71
CA PRO A 410 -15.94 -8.67 -3.76
C PRO A 410 -15.35 -8.83 -5.17
N ALA A 411 -15.72 -9.89 -5.90
CA ALA A 411 -15.28 -10.12 -7.27
C ALA A 411 -15.82 -9.05 -8.23
N HIS A 412 -17.08 -8.66 -8.09
CA HIS A 412 -17.68 -7.60 -8.90
C HIS A 412 -16.97 -6.25 -8.66
N TYR A 413 -16.60 -5.95 -7.41
CA TYR A 413 -15.87 -4.73 -7.09
C TYR A 413 -14.48 -4.71 -7.73
N VAL A 414 -13.72 -5.80 -7.65
CA VAL A 414 -12.42 -5.92 -8.33
C VAL A 414 -12.58 -5.79 -9.85
N ALA A 415 -13.61 -6.41 -10.44
CA ALA A 415 -13.90 -6.29 -11.86
C ALA A 415 -14.19 -4.84 -12.28
N LEU A 416 -14.98 -4.10 -11.49
CA LEU A 416 -15.25 -2.68 -11.75
C LEU A 416 -13.95 -1.86 -11.80
N THR A 417 -13.06 -2.04 -10.83
CA THR A 417 -11.79 -1.30 -10.78
C THR A 417 -10.85 -1.71 -11.91
N ALA A 418 -10.86 -2.97 -12.29
CA ALA A 418 -10.09 -3.46 -13.42
C ALA A 418 -10.59 -2.89 -14.76
N VAL A 419 -11.91 -2.73 -14.95
CA VAL A 419 -12.49 -2.04 -16.13
C VAL A 419 -11.95 -0.61 -16.23
N VAL A 420 -11.91 0.13 -15.11
CA VAL A 420 -11.33 1.48 -15.08
C VAL A 420 -9.84 1.45 -15.45
N SER A 421 -9.07 0.47 -14.96
CA SER A 421 -7.65 0.31 -15.31
C SER A 421 -7.45 -0.09 -16.78
N VAL A 422 -8.30 -0.94 -17.33
CA VAL A 422 -8.30 -1.29 -18.75
C VAL A 422 -8.56 -0.04 -19.61
N ALA A 423 -9.57 0.77 -19.24
CA ALA A 423 -9.84 2.04 -19.94
C ALA A 423 -8.65 3.00 -19.87
N ALA A 424 -7.99 3.12 -18.72
CA ALA A 424 -6.76 3.91 -18.54
C ALA A 424 -5.61 3.37 -19.42
N ALA A 425 -5.42 2.06 -19.47
CA ALA A 425 -4.40 1.43 -20.31
C ALA A 425 -4.65 1.68 -21.81
N LEU A 426 -5.89 1.52 -22.27
CA LEU A 426 -6.29 1.79 -23.66
C LEU A 426 -6.10 3.27 -24.01
N TRP A 427 -6.46 4.18 -23.11
CA TRP A 427 -6.23 5.61 -23.29
C TRP A 427 -4.74 5.95 -23.42
N LEU A 428 -3.88 5.35 -22.59
CA LEU A 428 -2.42 5.52 -22.67
C LEU A 428 -1.85 4.98 -24.00
N LEU A 429 -2.37 3.84 -24.49
CA LEU A 429 -1.96 3.27 -25.78
C LEU A 429 -2.39 4.18 -26.95
N ALA A 430 -3.63 4.66 -26.94
CA ALA A 430 -4.18 5.52 -27.97
C ALA A 430 -3.49 6.89 -28.07
N THR A 431 -3.07 7.48 -26.92
CA THR A 431 -2.42 8.80 -26.86
C THR A 431 -0.91 8.74 -27.05
N GLY A 432 -0.32 7.56 -27.07
CA GLY A 432 1.14 7.39 -27.11
C GLY A 432 1.90 7.85 -25.86
N LYS A 433 1.18 8.37 -24.85
CA LYS A 433 1.76 8.88 -23.59
C LYS A 433 2.35 7.78 -22.69
N GLY A 434 2.15 6.52 -23.04
CA GLY A 434 2.71 5.36 -22.31
C GLY A 434 4.09 4.91 -22.80
N LYS A 435 4.63 5.52 -23.85
CA LYS A 435 6.03 5.29 -24.24
C LYS A 435 6.89 6.13 -23.29
N SER A 436 7.85 5.49 -22.64
CA SER A 436 8.83 6.16 -21.78
C SER A 436 9.41 7.36 -22.55
N GLN A 437 8.98 8.57 -22.17
CA GLN A 437 9.73 9.75 -22.62
C GLN A 437 11.14 9.59 -22.06
N PRO A 438 12.20 9.91 -22.85
CA PRO A 438 13.51 10.06 -22.29
C PRO A 438 13.38 10.98 -21.07
N MET A 439 13.95 10.58 -19.94
CA MET A 439 13.98 11.43 -18.75
C MET A 439 15.03 12.51 -19.05
N ASP A 440 14.58 13.61 -19.69
CA ASP A 440 15.36 14.82 -19.88
C ASP A 440 15.49 15.60 -18.56
#